data_37c7f70894514f14dff60e9790d0e081
#
_entry.id   37c7f70894514f14dff60e9790d0e081
#
_cell.length_a   1.000
_cell.length_b   1.000
_cell.length_c   1.000
_cell.angle_alpha   90.00
_cell.angle_beta   90.00
_cell.angle_gamma   90.00
#
_symmetry.space_group_name_H-M   'P 1'
#
loop_
_entity.id
_entity.type
_entity.pdbx_description
1 polymer ?
#
loop_
_entity_poly.entity_id
_entity_poly.type
_entity_poly.pdbx_seq_one_letter_code
_entity_poly.pdbx_strand_id
1 'polypeptide(L)'
;SSDVCSSDLVPSTPANGKQLLKAAIKDPNPVIYFENKGLFPVKGDVPEDLPPIDLSRAQVVREGADVTLVSYGLMLTKALTAADVARREYGVSVEVIDLRSITPLDMPTIYASVKKTGHLVIAHEAIKIGGVGGEIAARVAENHFDYLRGPVLRVGARFTPLPFSPVMEDFVLSGEKEILDAVLAAAGKSAVDGADGAAGRAGEAA
;
A
#
# COMPACT_ATOMS: atom_id res chain seq x y z
N SER A 1 1.36 27.45 -19.15
CA SER A 1 1.84 26.63 -18.05
C SER A 1 2.33 25.31 -18.62
N SER A 2 3.63 25.22 -18.78
CA SER A 2 4.28 23.98 -19.17
C SER A 2 4.36 23.09 -17.93
N ASP A 3 3.26 22.48 -17.58
CA ASP A 3 3.28 21.39 -16.64
C ASP A 3 3.96 20.21 -17.34
N VAL A 4 5.26 20.11 -17.16
CA VAL A 4 6.01 18.92 -17.48
C VAL A 4 5.59 17.89 -16.41
N CYS A 5 4.32 17.55 -16.40
CA CYS A 5 3.83 16.44 -15.61
C CYS A 5 4.12 15.17 -16.38
N SER A 6 5.28 14.59 -16.10
CA SER A 6 5.43 13.18 -16.31
C SER A 6 4.52 12.47 -15.31
N SER A 7 3.77 11.50 -15.78
CA SER A 7 3.08 10.59 -14.88
C SER A 7 4.04 9.46 -14.51
N ASP A 8 4.14 9.16 -13.21
CA ASP A 8 4.94 8.05 -12.70
C ASP A 8 3.99 6.91 -12.32
N LEU A 9 3.94 5.89 -13.16
CA LEU A 9 3.00 4.76 -13.03
C LEU A 9 3.70 3.52 -12.49
N VAL A 10 3.07 2.86 -11.53
CA VAL A 10 3.58 1.65 -10.90
C VAL A 10 2.47 0.61 -10.82
N PRO A 11 2.34 -0.28 -11.81
CA PRO A 11 1.34 -1.33 -11.77
C PRO A 11 1.61 -2.33 -10.65
N SER A 12 0.54 -2.82 -10.03
CA SER A 12 0.60 -3.79 -8.94
C SER A 12 0.01 -5.14 -9.32
N THR A 13 -0.78 -5.20 -10.40
CA THR A 13 -1.47 -6.42 -10.86
C THR A 13 -1.38 -6.56 -12.38
N PRO A 14 -1.56 -7.77 -12.96
CA PRO A 14 -1.58 -7.96 -14.41
C PRO A 14 -2.62 -7.10 -15.13
N ALA A 15 -3.83 -6.94 -14.57
CA ALA A 15 -4.87 -6.08 -15.14
C ALA A 15 -4.44 -4.60 -15.14
N ASN A 16 -3.89 -4.10 -14.01
CA ASN A 16 -3.35 -2.75 -13.93
C ASN A 16 -2.18 -2.55 -14.90
N GLY A 17 -1.32 -3.56 -15.06
CA GLY A 17 -0.23 -3.53 -16.04
C GLY A 17 -0.75 -3.24 -17.45
N LYS A 18 -1.75 -4.01 -17.91
CA LYS A 18 -2.37 -3.78 -19.23
C LYS A 18 -3.05 -2.40 -19.35
N GLN A 19 -3.83 -2.01 -18.34
CA GLN A 19 -4.60 -0.76 -18.41
C GLN A 19 -3.72 0.47 -18.36
N LEU A 20 -2.79 0.54 -17.39
CA LEU A 20 -1.88 1.67 -17.21
C LEU A 20 -0.95 1.84 -18.42
N LEU A 21 -0.43 0.73 -18.97
CA LEU A 21 0.42 0.80 -20.16
C LEU A 21 -0.36 1.32 -21.39
N LYS A 22 -1.59 0.84 -21.59
CA LYS A 22 -2.44 1.35 -22.69
C LYS A 22 -2.77 2.85 -22.50
N ALA A 23 -2.97 3.31 -21.29
CA ALA A 23 -3.23 4.72 -21.01
C ALA A 23 -1.95 5.55 -21.17
N ALA A 24 -0.81 5.07 -20.70
CA ALA A 24 0.50 5.71 -20.88
C ALA A 24 0.86 5.95 -22.35
N ILE A 25 0.60 4.97 -23.22
CA ILE A 25 0.87 5.09 -24.67
C ILE A 25 -0.01 6.18 -25.32
N LYS A 26 -1.18 6.44 -24.77
CA LYS A 26 -2.13 7.45 -25.28
C LYS A 26 -1.93 8.85 -24.68
N ASP A 27 -1.16 8.95 -23.62
CA ASP A 27 -0.88 10.24 -22.97
C ASP A 27 0.06 11.07 -23.87
N PRO A 28 -0.27 12.33 -24.19
CA PRO A 28 0.59 13.19 -25.00
C PRO A 28 1.84 13.68 -24.24
N ASN A 29 1.90 13.51 -22.93
CA ASN A 29 3.03 13.90 -22.10
C ASN A 29 4.00 12.73 -21.87
N PRO A 30 5.24 13.00 -21.46
CA PRO A 30 6.16 11.95 -21.02
C PRO A 30 5.59 11.17 -19.82
N VAL A 31 5.60 9.85 -19.91
CA VAL A 31 5.16 8.94 -18.83
C VAL A 31 6.31 8.03 -18.46
N ILE A 32 6.63 7.93 -17.16
CA ILE A 32 7.54 6.93 -16.65
C ILE A 32 6.72 5.75 -16.14
N TYR A 33 7.01 4.57 -16.65
CA TYR A 33 6.30 3.34 -16.32
C TYR A 33 7.25 2.37 -15.63
N PHE A 34 7.07 2.17 -14.32
CA PHE A 34 7.93 1.33 -13.49
C PHE A 34 7.41 -0.10 -13.42
N GLU A 35 8.16 -1.04 -13.94
CA GLU A 35 7.86 -2.46 -13.80
C GLU A 35 8.75 -3.09 -12.72
N ASN A 36 8.13 -3.66 -11.69
CA ASN A 36 8.84 -4.44 -10.70
C ASN A 36 9.02 -5.88 -11.21
N LYS A 37 10.27 -6.32 -11.36
CA LYS A 37 10.60 -7.68 -11.84
C LYS A 37 10.02 -8.78 -10.96
N GLY A 38 9.85 -8.53 -9.66
CA GLY A 38 9.22 -9.46 -8.73
C GLY A 38 7.75 -9.75 -9.06
N LEU A 39 7.09 -8.89 -9.86
CA LEU A 39 5.71 -9.09 -10.31
C LEU A 39 5.59 -9.89 -11.60
N PHE A 40 6.67 -10.14 -12.35
CA PHE A 40 6.59 -10.87 -13.63
C PHE A 40 6.01 -12.29 -13.51
N PRO A 41 6.29 -13.08 -12.46
CA PRO A 41 5.68 -14.39 -12.29
C PRO A 41 4.23 -14.34 -11.78
N VAL A 42 3.73 -13.18 -11.33
CA VAL A 42 2.39 -13.05 -10.76
C VAL A 42 1.35 -13.17 -11.85
N LYS A 43 0.47 -14.15 -11.70
CA LYS A 43 -0.65 -14.39 -12.60
C LYS A 43 -1.92 -13.78 -12.03
N GLY A 44 -2.82 -13.34 -12.92
CA GLY A 44 -4.14 -12.81 -12.55
C GLY A 44 -5.01 -12.65 -13.78
N ASP A 45 -6.30 -12.49 -13.55
CA ASP A 45 -7.26 -12.27 -14.61
C ASP A 45 -7.01 -10.93 -15.31
N VAL A 46 -6.99 -10.99 -16.64
CA VAL A 46 -6.84 -9.81 -17.49
C VAL A 46 -7.95 -9.84 -18.53
N PRO A 47 -9.14 -9.32 -18.21
CA PRO A 47 -10.25 -9.24 -19.14
C PRO A 47 -9.86 -8.56 -20.46
N GLU A 48 -10.47 -8.99 -21.57
CA GLU A 48 -10.21 -8.38 -22.88
C GLU A 48 -10.67 -6.92 -22.90
N ASP A 49 -11.87 -6.67 -22.39
CA ASP A 49 -12.56 -5.39 -22.39
C ASP A 49 -12.39 -4.68 -21.04
N LEU A 50 -11.15 -4.33 -20.69
CA LEU A 50 -10.88 -3.49 -19.54
C LEU A 50 -11.26 -2.02 -19.86
N PRO A 51 -12.03 -1.35 -19.00
CA PRO A 51 -12.39 0.06 -19.20
C PRO A 51 -11.14 0.93 -19.22
N PRO A 52 -11.20 2.13 -19.83
CA PRO A 52 -10.14 3.12 -19.69
C PRO A 52 -9.87 3.42 -18.22
N ILE A 53 -8.60 3.56 -17.86
CA ILE A 53 -8.16 3.90 -16.52
C ILE A 53 -7.79 5.39 -16.47
N ASP A 54 -8.18 6.04 -15.39
CA ASP A 54 -7.71 7.37 -15.05
C ASP A 54 -6.37 7.25 -14.32
N LEU A 55 -5.31 7.83 -14.92
CA LEU A 55 -3.95 7.76 -14.38
C LEU A 55 -3.80 8.53 -13.06
N SER A 56 -4.72 9.45 -12.76
CA SER A 56 -4.71 10.24 -11.52
C SER A 56 -5.43 9.57 -10.35
N ARG A 57 -6.00 8.36 -10.54
CA ARG A 57 -6.86 7.72 -9.53
C ARG A 57 -6.20 6.49 -8.91
N ALA A 58 -6.13 6.49 -7.59
CA ALA A 58 -5.83 5.30 -6.81
C ALA A 58 -7.03 4.34 -6.80
N GLN A 59 -6.82 3.14 -6.33
CA GLN A 59 -7.87 2.13 -6.21
C GLN A 59 -7.95 1.59 -4.78
N VAL A 60 -9.13 1.64 -4.17
CA VAL A 60 -9.40 0.85 -2.98
C VAL A 60 -9.55 -0.60 -3.44
N VAL A 61 -8.55 -1.42 -3.16
CA VAL A 61 -8.52 -2.84 -3.54
C VAL A 61 -9.11 -3.74 -2.47
N ARG A 62 -9.27 -3.20 -1.26
CA ARG A 62 -9.94 -3.84 -0.13
C ARG A 62 -10.58 -2.78 0.74
N GLU A 63 -11.85 -2.94 1.06
CA GLU A 63 -12.55 -2.10 2.03
C GLU A 63 -12.16 -2.47 3.47
N GLY A 64 -12.09 -1.45 4.33
CA GLY A 64 -11.80 -1.61 5.74
C GLY A 64 -12.30 -0.43 6.57
N ALA A 65 -12.27 -0.56 7.90
CA ALA A 65 -12.84 0.42 8.81
C ALA A 65 -11.87 0.90 9.91
N ASP A 66 -10.79 0.16 10.18
CA ASP A 66 -9.93 0.43 11.34
C ASP A 66 -8.62 1.14 10.95
N VAL A 67 -7.99 0.72 9.85
CA VAL A 67 -6.69 1.26 9.40
C VAL A 67 -6.70 1.45 7.90
N THR A 68 -6.24 2.60 7.42
CA THR A 68 -5.88 2.85 6.02
C THR A 68 -4.45 2.38 5.77
N LEU A 69 -4.26 1.48 4.81
CA LEU A 69 -2.97 1.01 4.35
C LEU A 69 -2.76 1.39 2.89
N VAL A 70 -1.85 2.30 2.64
CA VAL A 70 -1.51 2.77 1.29
C VAL A 70 -0.26 2.04 0.80
N SER A 71 -0.32 1.49 -0.41
CA SER A 71 0.81 0.79 -1.01
C SER A 71 0.77 0.85 -2.54
N TYR A 72 1.78 0.31 -3.21
CA TYR A 72 1.87 0.20 -4.67
C TYR A 72 2.91 -0.85 -5.08
N GLY A 73 2.84 -1.28 -6.34
CA GLY A 73 3.78 -2.23 -6.93
C GLY A 73 3.81 -3.56 -6.17
N LEU A 74 4.99 -4.15 -6.02
CA LEU A 74 5.16 -5.44 -5.33
C LEU A 74 4.71 -5.38 -3.87
N MET A 75 4.88 -4.25 -3.20
CA MET A 75 4.48 -4.10 -1.80
C MET A 75 2.97 -4.20 -1.60
N LEU A 76 2.15 -3.96 -2.63
CA LEU A 76 0.70 -4.16 -2.54
C LEU A 76 0.34 -5.62 -2.24
N THR A 77 1.03 -6.58 -2.85
CA THR A 77 0.81 -8.01 -2.57
C THR A 77 1.08 -8.33 -1.11
N LYS A 78 2.22 -7.85 -0.57
CA LYS A 78 2.56 -8.01 0.85
C LYS A 78 1.57 -7.29 1.77
N ALA A 79 1.08 -6.11 1.37
CA ALA A 79 0.08 -5.35 2.10
C ALA A 79 -1.26 -6.11 2.20
N LEU A 80 -1.70 -6.74 1.11
CA LEU A 80 -2.91 -7.56 1.11
C LEU A 80 -2.78 -8.80 2.00
N THR A 81 -1.64 -9.49 1.95
CA THR A 81 -1.36 -10.62 2.86
C THR A 81 -1.37 -10.18 4.33
N ALA A 82 -0.69 -9.08 4.65
CA ALA A 82 -0.67 -8.53 6.01
C ALA A 82 -2.09 -8.14 6.48
N ALA A 83 -2.90 -7.54 5.60
CA ALA A 83 -4.30 -7.20 5.90
C ALA A 83 -5.19 -8.44 6.13
N ASP A 84 -4.92 -9.55 5.42
CA ASP A 84 -5.61 -10.83 5.66
C ASP A 84 -5.28 -11.40 7.05
N VAL A 85 -4.01 -11.38 7.42
CA VAL A 85 -3.55 -11.82 8.75
C VAL A 85 -4.14 -10.93 9.84
N ALA A 86 -4.08 -9.60 9.66
CA ALA A 86 -4.63 -8.62 10.61
C ALA A 86 -6.12 -8.87 10.88
N ARG A 87 -6.90 -9.16 9.83
CA ARG A 87 -8.32 -9.47 9.96
C ARG A 87 -8.57 -10.81 10.65
N ARG A 88 -7.88 -11.87 10.19
CA ARG A 88 -8.14 -13.25 10.63
C ARG A 88 -7.70 -13.48 12.07
N GLU A 89 -6.54 -12.98 12.47
CA GLU A 89 -5.91 -13.29 13.74
C GLU A 89 -6.15 -12.22 14.81
N TYR A 90 -6.31 -10.97 14.39
CA TYR A 90 -6.42 -9.83 15.31
C TYR A 90 -7.75 -9.07 15.20
N GLY A 91 -8.60 -9.43 14.24
CA GLY A 91 -9.89 -8.76 14.04
C GLY A 91 -9.78 -7.31 13.57
N VAL A 92 -8.64 -6.92 12.97
CA VAL A 92 -8.41 -5.57 12.45
C VAL A 92 -8.84 -5.50 10.99
N SER A 93 -9.76 -4.58 10.68
CA SER A 93 -10.29 -4.35 9.34
C SER A 93 -9.47 -3.27 8.61
N VAL A 94 -8.63 -3.69 7.67
CA VAL A 94 -7.71 -2.83 6.95
C VAL A 94 -8.27 -2.44 5.60
N GLU A 95 -8.38 -1.14 5.33
CA GLU A 95 -8.64 -0.61 3.99
C GLU A 95 -7.33 -0.50 3.23
N VAL A 96 -7.20 -1.21 2.11
CA VAL A 96 -5.97 -1.22 1.32
C VAL A 96 -6.18 -0.41 0.04
N ILE A 97 -5.30 0.58 -0.17
CA ILE A 97 -5.29 1.46 -1.32
C ILE A 97 -4.06 1.17 -2.18
N ASP A 98 -4.28 0.84 -3.45
CA ASP A 98 -3.26 0.78 -4.49
C ASP A 98 -3.14 2.16 -5.15
N LEU A 99 -1.99 2.80 -5.02
CA LEU A 99 -1.76 4.12 -5.62
C LEU A 99 -1.81 4.09 -7.14
N ARG A 100 -1.26 3.07 -7.77
CA ARG A 100 -1.10 2.91 -9.24
C ARG A 100 -0.29 4.03 -9.90
N SER A 101 -0.42 5.27 -9.43
CA SER A 101 0.35 6.44 -9.85
C SER A 101 0.99 7.11 -8.63
N ILE A 102 2.26 7.46 -8.76
CA ILE A 102 2.99 8.27 -7.76
C ILE A 102 2.90 9.75 -8.12
N THR A 103 2.87 10.04 -9.41
CA THR A 103 2.64 11.37 -9.96
C THR A 103 1.61 11.26 -11.08
N PRO A 104 0.43 11.90 -10.97
CA PRO A 104 -0.09 12.59 -9.81
C PRO A 104 -0.55 11.65 -8.69
N LEU A 105 -0.45 12.09 -7.42
CA LEU A 105 -0.98 11.37 -6.26
C LEU A 105 -2.49 11.62 -6.09
N ASP A 106 -3.29 10.56 -5.94
CA ASP A 106 -4.71 10.66 -5.60
C ASP A 106 -4.90 10.88 -4.08
N MET A 107 -4.57 12.07 -3.62
CA MET A 107 -4.79 12.45 -2.22
C MET A 107 -6.26 12.43 -1.79
N PRO A 108 -7.25 12.82 -2.65
CA PRO A 108 -8.67 12.71 -2.30
C PRO A 108 -9.09 11.31 -1.84
N THR A 109 -8.65 10.25 -2.52
CA THR A 109 -8.94 8.86 -2.12
C THR A 109 -8.31 8.53 -0.77
N ILE A 110 -7.06 8.93 -0.53
CA ILE A 110 -6.37 8.73 0.75
C ILE A 110 -7.08 9.50 1.87
N TYR A 111 -7.45 10.75 1.64
CA TYR A 111 -8.15 11.58 2.62
C TYR A 111 -9.52 10.99 3.02
N ALA A 112 -10.28 10.49 2.04
CA ALA A 112 -11.56 9.84 2.30
C ALA A 112 -11.40 8.60 3.20
N SER A 113 -10.38 7.81 2.94
CA SER A 113 -10.05 6.63 3.75
C SER A 113 -9.60 7.00 5.16
N VAL A 114 -8.70 7.98 5.30
CA VAL A 114 -8.22 8.45 6.62
C VAL A 114 -9.37 9.01 7.45
N LYS A 115 -10.31 9.75 6.85
CA LYS A 115 -11.52 10.22 7.55
C LYS A 115 -12.35 9.06 8.11
N LYS A 116 -12.44 7.96 7.40
CA LYS A 116 -13.19 6.77 7.80
C LYS A 116 -12.49 6.01 8.93
N THR A 117 -11.19 5.76 8.79
CA THR A 117 -10.45 4.86 9.66
C THR A 117 -9.76 5.55 10.84
N GLY A 118 -9.33 6.79 10.67
CA GLY A 118 -8.56 7.55 11.66
C GLY A 118 -7.09 7.14 11.78
N HIS A 119 -6.63 6.11 11.07
CA HIS A 119 -5.27 5.57 11.15
C HIS A 119 -4.67 5.41 9.76
N LEU A 120 -3.40 5.77 9.61
CA LEU A 120 -2.71 5.69 8.34
C LEU A 120 -1.37 4.94 8.46
N VAL A 121 -1.23 3.91 7.66
CA VAL A 121 0.02 3.19 7.40
C VAL A 121 0.36 3.32 5.92
N ILE A 122 1.62 3.60 5.59
CA ILE A 122 2.11 3.70 4.22
C ILE A 122 3.26 2.72 4.07
N ALA A 123 3.13 1.79 3.13
CA ALA A 123 4.14 0.75 2.87
C ALA A 123 4.66 0.83 1.44
N HIS A 124 5.98 0.97 1.29
CA HIS A 124 6.64 0.98 -0.02
C HIS A 124 8.02 0.33 0.05
N GLU A 125 8.53 -0.11 -1.10
CA GLU A 125 9.82 -0.80 -1.20
C GLU A 125 11.02 0.14 -1.00
N ALA A 126 10.87 1.41 -1.38
CA ALA A 126 11.91 2.42 -1.19
C ALA A 126 12.22 2.67 0.28
N ILE A 127 13.39 3.25 0.56
CA ILE A 127 13.74 3.75 1.91
C ILE A 127 12.76 4.83 2.37
N LYS A 128 12.61 4.99 3.69
CA LYS A 128 11.68 6.00 4.25
C LYS A 128 12.12 7.43 4.02
N ILE A 129 13.43 7.68 3.91
CA ILE A 129 14.01 9.01 3.68
C ILE A 129 13.85 9.38 2.22
N GLY A 130 13.15 10.49 1.94
CA GLY A 130 12.86 10.92 0.58
C GLY A 130 11.87 10.05 -0.20
N GLY A 131 11.32 9.00 0.43
CA GLY A 131 10.30 8.16 -0.20
C GLY A 131 8.92 8.85 -0.23
N VAL A 132 8.08 8.46 -1.19
CA VAL A 132 6.73 9.03 -1.40
C VAL A 132 5.84 8.97 -0.16
N GLY A 133 6.07 8.00 0.73
CA GLY A 133 5.36 7.91 2.00
C GLY A 133 5.59 9.11 2.92
N GLY A 134 6.70 9.83 2.77
CA GLY A 134 6.95 11.10 3.47
C GLY A 134 6.04 12.21 2.99
N GLU A 135 5.86 12.33 1.67
CA GLU A 135 4.98 13.31 1.04
C GLU A 135 3.52 13.07 1.40
N ILE A 136 3.06 11.81 1.31
CA ILE A 136 1.68 11.44 1.71
C ILE A 136 1.45 11.79 3.19
N ALA A 137 2.38 11.44 4.08
CA ALA A 137 2.26 11.73 5.50
C ALA A 137 2.18 13.24 5.77
N ALA A 138 3.02 14.05 5.10
CA ALA A 138 3.02 15.50 5.22
C ALA A 138 1.67 16.08 4.78
N ARG A 139 1.18 15.72 3.58
CA ARG A 139 -0.11 16.19 3.07
C ARG A 139 -1.30 15.80 3.94
N VAL A 140 -1.29 14.61 4.51
CA VAL A 140 -2.35 14.20 5.45
C VAL A 140 -2.26 15.01 6.73
N ALA A 141 -1.06 15.26 7.26
CA ALA A 141 -0.87 16.09 8.44
C ALA A 141 -1.28 17.56 8.21
N GLU A 142 -1.00 18.11 7.02
CA GLU A 142 -1.36 19.48 6.66
C GLU A 142 -2.86 19.68 6.47
N ASN A 143 -3.57 18.70 5.91
CA ASN A 143 -4.94 18.91 5.45
C ASN A 143 -5.99 18.10 6.22
N HIS A 144 -5.58 17.03 6.93
CA HIS A 144 -6.48 16.08 7.58
C HIS A 144 -6.00 15.63 8.95
N PHE A 145 -5.19 16.44 9.63
CA PHE A 145 -4.65 16.14 10.96
C PHE A 145 -5.75 15.81 11.98
N ASP A 146 -6.85 16.56 11.96
CA ASP A 146 -7.98 16.40 12.91
C ASP A 146 -8.69 15.05 12.79
N TYR A 147 -8.49 14.31 11.72
CA TYR A 147 -9.05 12.96 11.53
C TYR A 147 -8.13 11.86 12.03
N LEU A 148 -6.84 12.18 12.27
CA LEU A 148 -5.88 11.19 12.77
C LEU A 148 -6.08 10.93 14.26
N ARG A 149 -6.18 9.64 14.62
CA ARG A 149 -6.30 9.15 15.99
C ARG A 149 -4.97 8.66 16.56
N GLY A 150 -3.92 8.70 15.76
CA GLY A 150 -2.58 8.28 16.11
C GLY A 150 -1.55 8.72 15.08
N PRO A 151 -0.28 8.39 15.27
CA PRO A 151 0.78 8.77 14.34
C PRO A 151 0.61 8.08 13.00
N VAL A 152 1.04 8.76 11.92
CA VAL A 152 1.20 8.14 10.61
C VAL A 152 2.43 7.22 10.65
N LEU A 153 2.24 5.94 10.36
CA LEU A 153 3.31 4.95 10.34
C LEU A 153 3.78 4.69 8.91
N ARG A 154 5.09 4.57 8.73
CA ARG A 154 5.68 4.29 7.44
C ARG A 154 6.55 3.05 7.49
N VAL A 155 6.32 2.14 6.58
CA VAL A 155 7.11 0.92 6.34
C VAL A 155 7.88 1.11 5.04
N GLY A 156 9.19 0.87 5.06
CA GLY A 156 10.06 0.99 3.91
C GLY A 156 11.40 0.35 4.19
N ALA A 157 12.20 0.13 3.15
CA ALA A 157 13.50 -0.51 3.26
C ALA A 157 14.42 0.20 4.27
N ARG A 158 15.38 -0.54 4.79
CA ARG A 158 16.44 0.01 5.65
C ARG A 158 17.33 0.95 4.84
N PHE A 159 17.83 1.99 5.49
CA PHE A 159 18.74 2.95 4.85
C PHE A 159 20.16 2.36 4.72
N THR A 160 20.34 1.51 3.71
CA THR A 160 21.60 0.87 3.38
C THR A 160 21.62 0.52 1.88
N PRO A 161 22.79 0.40 1.23
CA PRO A 161 22.86 -0.15 -0.12
C PRO A 161 22.21 -1.54 -0.18
N LEU A 162 21.48 -1.81 -1.27
CA LEU A 162 20.82 -3.10 -1.46
C LEU A 162 21.89 -4.18 -1.70
N PRO A 163 21.96 -5.23 -0.87
CA PRO A 163 22.92 -6.31 -1.05
C PRO A 163 22.47 -7.26 -2.16
N PHE A 164 23.43 -8.02 -2.72
CA PHE A 164 23.13 -8.98 -3.79
C PHE A 164 22.68 -10.36 -3.26
N SER A 165 23.06 -10.71 -2.03
CA SER A 165 22.65 -11.98 -1.41
C SER A 165 21.17 -11.96 -1.05
N PRO A 166 20.34 -12.96 -1.47
CA PRO A 166 18.90 -13.00 -1.15
C PRO A 166 18.60 -12.87 0.35
N VAL A 167 19.34 -13.55 1.21
CA VAL A 167 19.14 -13.48 2.67
C VAL A 167 19.38 -12.08 3.22
N MET A 168 20.37 -11.37 2.67
CA MET A 168 20.66 -9.99 3.09
C MET A 168 19.66 -9.01 2.44
N GLU A 169 19.21 -9.28 1.23
CA GLU A 169 18.18 -8.50 0.55
C GLU A 169 16.88 -8.56 1.34
N ASP A 170 16.44 -9.75 1.76
CA ASP A 170 15.26 -9.95 2.61
C ASP A 170 15.39 -9.23 3.97
N PHE A 171 16.61 -9.13 4.51
CA PHE A 171 16.85 -8.36 5.74
C PHE A 171 16.75 -6.86 5.53
N VAL A 172 17.11 -6.36 4.36
CA VAL A 172 17.07 -4.91 4.04
C VAL A 172 15.68 -4.46 3.62
N LEU A 173 15.00 -5.25 2.82
CA LEU A 173 13.65 -4.96 2.35
C LEU A 173 12.62 -5.24 3.44
N SER A 174 11.59 -4.40 3.52
CA SER A 174 10.46 -4.66 4.40
C SER A 174 9.53 -5.71 3.80
N GLY A 175 8.98 -6.55 4.67
CA GLY A 175 8.08 -7.62 4.32
C GLY A 175 6.68 -7.48 4.91
N GLU A 176 5.94 -8.58 4.85
CA GLU A 176 4.58 -8.70 5.38
C GLU A 176 4.55 -8.48 6.89
N LYS A 177 5.59 -8.95 7.60
CA LYS A 177 5.69 -8.81 9.06
C LYS A 177 5.77 -7.34 9.49
N GLU A 178 6.65 -6.55 8.89
CA GLU A 178 6.80 -5.13 9.22
C GLU A 178 5.53 -4.34 8.89
N ILE A 179 4.81 -4.73 7.84
CA ILE A 179 3.51 -4.12 7.50
C ILE A 179 2.46 -4.49 8.55
N LEU A 180 2.38 -5.78 8.93
CA LEU A 180 1.45 -6.25 9.95
C LEU A 180 1.72 -5.56 11.29
N ASP A 181 2.97 -5.51 11.72
CA ASP A 181 3.36 -4.85 12.98
C ASP A 181 2.95 -3.36 12.98
N ALA A 182 3.12 -2.66 11.85
CA ALA A 182 2.69 -1.27 11.72
C ALA A 182 1.16 -1.13 11.74
N VAL A 183 0.44 -2.01 11.09
CA VAL A 183 -1.03 -2.04 11.09
C VAL A 183 -1.57 -2.29 12.50
N LEU A 184 -1.02 -3.27 13.22
CA LEU A 184 -1.42 -3.56 14.60
C LEU A 184 -1.12 -2.40 15.54
N ALA A 185 0.07 -1.81 15.42
CA ALA A 185 0.44 -0.62 16.20
C ALA A 185 -0.49 0.56 15.93
N ALA A 186 -0.87 0.81 14.66
CA ALA A 186 -1.83 1.84 14.30
C ALA A 186 -3.21 1.58 14.90
N ALA A 187 -3.65 0.31 14.96
CA ALA A 187 -4.91 -0.11 15.54
C ALA A 187 -4.89 -0.18 17.08
N GLY A 188 -3.76 0.15 17.73
CA GLY A 188 -3.60 0.03 19.19
C GLY A 188 -3.56 -1.40 19.71
N LYS A 189 -3.15 -2.37 18.85
CA LYS A 189 -3.00 -3.78 19.19
C LYS A 189 -1.54 -4.20 19.19
N SER A 190 -1.23 -5.29 19.86
CA SER A 190 0.10 -5.91 19.88
C SER A 190 0.06 -7.33 19.31
N ALA A 191 1.21 -7.84 18.88
CA ALA A 191 1.32 -9.23 18.41
C ALA A 191 0.96 -10.26 19.50
N VAL A 192 1.00 -9.87 20.78
CA VAL A 192 0.62 -10.72 21.92
C VAL A 192 -0.90 -10.93 21.99
N ASP A 193 -1.69 -9.94 21.54
CA ASP A 193 -3.16 -9.98 21.60
C ASP A 193 -3.77 -11.07 20.68
N GLY A 194 -3.04 -11.52 19.66
CA GLY A 194 -3.49 -12.56 18.73
C GLY A 194 -3.39 -13.99 19.29
N ALA A 195 -2.44 -14.25 20.19
CA ALA A 195 -2.22 -15.57 20.80
C ALA A 195 -3.35 -15.95 21.77
N ASP A 196 -3.88 -14.98 22.51
CA ASP A 196 -4.96 -15.19 23.49
C ASP A 196 -6.34 -15.33 22.83
N GLY A 197 -6.56 -14.68 21.68
CA GLY A 197 -7.82 -14.77 20.92
C GLY A 197 -8.02 -16.14 20.23
N ALA A 198 -6.96 -16.85 19.90
CA ALA A 198 -7.02 -18.19 19.29
C ALA A 198 -7.29 -19.29 20.33
N ALA A 199 -6.79 -19.11 21.55
CA ALA A 199 -7.03 -20.06 22.66
C ALA A 199 -8.47 -19.99 23.20
N GLY A 200 -9.09 -18.81 23.20
CA GLY A 200 -10.46 -18.61 23.68
C GLY A 200 -11.55 -19.25 22.79
N ARG A 201 -11.30 -19.38 21.48
CA ARG A 201 -12.28 -19.96 20.54
C ARG A 201 -12.27 -21.50 20.49
N ALA A 202 -11.22 -22.12 20.98
CA ALA A 202 -11.13 -23.59 21.06
C ALA A 202 -11.85 -24.17 22.31
N GLY A 203 -12.19 -23.33 23.29
CA GLY A 203 -12.86 -23.74 24.54
C GLY A 203 -14.40 -23.68 24.51
N GLU A 204 -15.01 -23.07 23.50
CA GLU A 204 -16.48 -22.93 23.38
C GLU A 204 -17.15 -23.99 22.48
N ALA A 205 -16.38 -24.93 21.92
CA ALA A 205 -16.87 -26.00 21.04
C ALA A 205 -16.70 -27.43 21.64
N ALA A 206 -16.73 -27.55 22.98
CA ALA A 206 -16.73 -28.84 23.67
C ALA A 206 -18.00 -29.01 24.52
#